data_28aaa8064c10711d3c15113d5b2be01b
#
_entry.id   28aaa8064c10711d3c15113d5b2be01b
#
_cell.length_a   1.000
_cell.length_b   1.000
_cell.length_c   1.000
_cell.angle_alpha   90.00
_cell.angle_beta   90.00
_cell.angle_gamma   90.00
#
_symmetry.space_group_name_H-M   'P 1'
#
loop_
_entity.id
_entity.type
_entity.pdbx_description
1 polymer ?
#
loop_
_entity_poly.entity_id
_entity_poly.type
_entity_poly.pdbx_seq_one_letter_code
_entity_poly.pdbx_strand_id
1 'polypeptide(L)'
;MIETIISSLAIRNHRFNPAAIERDLFDSFGSQRYVHLAFIVSSKTNELLSYSCNCKDGLLPYKRSLHAEDQALSILINKLVKKKMEFKNIRSGINVISLRITRNNEIKLALPCMRCYKRMMRNKNLINSVLWSDDDGNIISYKLTEMDIEKLKIRDSSGVRNRYQ
;
A
#
# COMPACT_ATOMS: atom_id res chain seq x y z
N MET A 1 4.30 -12.52 -12.26
CA MET A 1 4.13 -12.36 -10.79
C MET A 1 3.01 -11.39 -10.44
N ILE A 2 3.04 -10.13 -10.83
CA ILE A 2 2.01 -9.13 -10.48
C ILE A 2 0.61 -9.51 -10.98
N GLU A 3 0.49 -10.06 -12.19
CA GLU A 3 -0.79 -10.57 -12.70
C GLU A 3 -1.40 -11.65 -11.80
N THR A 4 -0.58 -12.56 -11.30
CA THR A 4 -1.02 -13.61 -10.37
C THR A 4 -1.52 -13.00 -9.06
N ILE A 5 -0.81 -12.01 -8.51
CA ILE A 5 -1.21 -11.29 -7.29
C ILE A 5 -2.54 -10.55 -7.52
N ILE A 6 -2.65 -9.79 -8.61
CA ILE A 6 -3.87 -9.05 -8.97
C ILE A 6 -5.06 -10.01 -9.10
N SER A 7 -4.85 -11.15 -9.76
CA SER A 7 -5.89 -12.19 -9.92
C SER A 7 -6.28 -12.83 -8.59
N SER A 8 -5.31 -13.20 -7.74
CA SER A 8 -5.58 -13.82 -6.44
C SER A 8 -6.34 -12.89 -5.48
N LEU A 9 -6.12 -11.58 -5.60
CA LEU A 9 -6.82 -10.56 -4.83
C LEU A 9 -8.16 -10.12 -5.48
N ALA A 10 -8.56 -10.75 -6.60
CA ALA A 10 -9.73 -10.39 -7.39
C ALA A 10 -9.77 -8.89 -7.77
N ILE A 11 -8.61 -8.26 -7.93
CA ILE A 11 -8.51 -6.84 -8.31
C ILE A 11 -8.86 -6.68 -9.79
N ARG A 12 -9.84 -5.85 -10.08
CA ARG A 12 -10.18 -5.46 -11.45
C ARG A 12 -9.21 -4.38 -11.93
N ASN A 13 -8.37 -4.74 -12.90
CA ASN A 13 -7.33 -3.85 -13.40
C ASN A 13 -7.59 -3.49 -14.86
N HIS A 14 -8.37 -2.44 -15.09
CA HIS A 14 -8.68 -1.93 -16.43
C HIS A 14 -7.83 -0.71 -16.83
N ARG A 15 -7.11 -0.10 -15.89
CA ARG A 15 -6.43 1.20 -16.08
C ARG A 15 -4.92 1.15 -16.02
N PHE A 16 -4.35 0.08 -15.47
CA PHE A 16 -2.91 -0.03 -15.25
C PHE A 16 -2.36 -1.25 -15.98
N ASN A 17 -1.19 -1.06 -16.57
CA ASN A 17 -0.47 -2.16 -17.20
C ASN A 17 0.23 -3.00 -16.11
N PRO A 18 -0.08 -4.29 -15.93
CA PRO A 18 0.60 -5.14 -14.96
C PRO A 18 2.11 -5.19 -15.13
N ALA A 19 2.60 -5.17 -16.37
CA ALA A 19 4.04 -5.14 -16.65
C ALA A 19 4.71 -3.84 -16.19
N ALA A 20 3.98 -2.70 -16.21
CA ALA A 20 4.49 -1.45 -15.64
C ALA A 20 4.58 -1.53 -14.12
N ILE A 21 3.58 -2.10 -13.44
CA ILE A 21 3.61 -2.32 -11.98
C ILE A 21 4.78 -3.24 -11.62
N GLU A 22 5.00 -4.30 -12.39
CA GLU A 22 6.09 -5.25 -12.17
C GLU A 22 7.45 -4.60 -12.35
N ARG A 23 7.62 -3.76 -13.39
CA ARG A 23 8.84 -2.97 -13.60
C ARG A 23 9.09 -2.02 -12.44
N ASP A 24 8.10 -1.24 -12.02
CA ASP A 24 8.21 -0.31 -10.88
C ASP A 24 8.60 -1.04 -9.60
N LEU A 25 8.07 -2.26 -9.39
CA LEU A 25 8.45 -3.14 -8.29
C LEU A 25 9.93 -3.52 -8.37
N PHE A 26 10.39 -4.01 -9.54
CA PHE A 26 11.79 -4.42 -9.72
C PHE A 26 12.76 -3.24 -9.59
N ASP A 27 12.44 -2.08 -10.14
CA ASP A 27 13.24 -0.86 -10.02
C ASP A 27 13.35 -0.41 -8.54
N SER A 28 12.28 -0.64 -7.76
CA SER A 28 12.25 -0.32 -6.33
C SER A 28 13.15 -1.22 -5.48
N PHE A 29 13.53 -2.41 -5.95
CA PHE A 29 14.44 -3.27 -5.18
C PHE A 29 15.80 -2.62 -4.97
N GLY A 30 16.44 -2.08 -6.01
CA GLY A 30 17.79 -1.52 -5.90
C GLY A 30 18.72 -2.41 -5.05
N SER A 31 19.17 -1.89 -3.89
CA SER A 31 19.94 -2.64 -2.88
C SER A 31 19.09 -3.30 -1.79
N GLN A 32 17.74 -3.16 -1.86
CA GLN A 32 16.86 -3.68 -0.81
C GLN A 32 16.61 -5.18 -0.98
N ARG A 33 16.45 -5.89 0.15
CA ARG A 33 16.10 -7.32 0.16
C ARG A 33 14.61 -7.56 -0.15
N TYR A 34 13.77 -6.56 0.09
CA TYR A 34 12.32 -6.60 -0.11
C TYR A 34 11.79 -5.22 -0.47
N VAL A 35 10.67 -5.20 -1.12
CA VAL A 35 9.91 -4.00 -1.46
C VAL A 35 8.50 -4.12 -0.90
N HIS A 36 7.97 -3.01 -0.36
CA HIS A 36 6.56 -2.90 -0.06
C HIS A 36 5.83 -2.37 -1.30
N LEU A 37 4.73 -3.04 -1.65
CA LEU A 37 3.82 -2.65 -2.71
C LEU A 37 2.45 -2.40 -2.09
N ALA A 38 1.84 -1.26 -2.39
CA ALA A 38 0.50 -0.95 -1.94
C ALA A 38 -0.44 -0.72 -3.12
N PHE A 39 -1.63 -1.30 -3.05
CA PHE A 39 -2.75 -1.05 -3.95
C PHE A 39 -3.86 -0.32 -3.20
N ILE A 40 -4.50 0.62 -3.88
CA ILE A 40 -5.76 1.21 -3.45
C ILE A 40 -6.84 0.76 -4.43
N VAL A 41 -7.85 0.08 -3.92
CA VAL A 41 -8.95 -0.44 -4.73
C VAL A 41 -10.29 0.10 -4.25
N SER A 42 -11.25 0.20 -5.16
CA SER A 42 -12.64 0.51 -4.81
C SER A 42 -13.21 -0.63 -3.96
N SER A 43 -13.80 -0.34 -2.81
CA SER A 43 -14.38 -1.37 -1.93
C SER A 43 -15.58 -2.08 -2.57
N LYS A 44 -16.29 -1.43 -3.50
CA LYS A 44 -17.46 -1.97 -4.17
C LYS A 44 -17.13 -2.80 -5.40
N THR A 45 -16.17 -2.33 -6.20
CA THR A 45 -15.91 -2.92 -7.52
C THR A 45 -14.58 -3.67 -7.60
N ASN A 46 -13.75 -3.59 -6.56
CA ASN A 46 -12.35 -4.05 -6.55
C ASN A 46 -11.51 -3.46 -7.70
N GLU A 47 -11.95 -2.33 -8.30
CA GLU A 47 -11.19 -1.65 -9.34
C GLU A 47 -9.93 -1.01 -8.75
N LEU A 48 -8.79 -1.23 -9.38
CA LEU A 48 -7.52 -0.59 -9.00
C LEU A 48 -7.56 0.91 -9.32
N LEU A 49 -7.42 1.74 -8.29
CA LEU A 49 -7.49 3.20 -8.37
C LEU A 49 -6.10 3.86 -8.37
N SER A 50 -5.19 3.29 -7.58
CA SER A 50 -3.78 3.69 -7.52
C SER A 50 -2.93 2.57 -6.92
N TYR A 51 -1.63 2.64 -7.17
CA TYR A 51 -0.64 1.79 -6.54
C TYR A 51 0.65 2.58 -6.31
N SER A 52 1.51 2.06 -5.46
CA SER A 52 2.88 2.54 -5.29
C SER A 52 3.76 1.48 -4.66
N CYS A 53 5.06 1.55 -4.95
CA CYS A 53 6.09 0.82 -4.22
C CYS A 53 6.78 1.77 -3.23
N ASN A 54 7.35 1.24 -2.15
CA ASN A 54 8.23 2.06 -1.33
C ASN A 54 9.52 2.35 -2.11
N CYS A 55 9.80 3.62 -2.34
CA CYS A 55 11.06 4.01 -2.96
C CYS A 55 11.95 4.74 -1.96
N LYS A 56 13.27 4.62 -2.16
CA LYS A 56 14.22 5.55 -1.58
C LYS A 56 14.31 6.73 -2.52
N ASP A 57 13.71 7.86 -2.14
CA ASP A 57 13.93 9.11 -2.87
C ASP A 57 15.42 9.49 -2.78
N GLY A 58 16.18 9.08 -3.81
CA GLY A 58 17.58 9.47 -3.96
C GLY A 58 17.79 10.96 -4.25
N LEU A 59 16.70 11.69 -4.50
CA LEU A 59 16.72 13.10 -4.92
C LEU A 59 16.45 14.09 -3.77
N LEU A 60 16.02 13.64 -2.61
CA LEU A 60 15.81 14.54 -1.48
C LEU A 60 16.95 14.42 -0.46
N PRO A 61 17.55 15.57 -0.02
CA PRO A 61 18.66 15.61 0.94
C PRO A 61 18.30 15.01 2.31
N TYR A 62 17.03 14.81 2.59
CA TYR A 62 16.53 14.12 3.77
C TYR A 62 15.98 12.76 3.35
N LYS A 63 16.80 11.73 3.41
CA LYS A 63 16.51 10.29 3.10
C LYS A 63 15.26 9.74 3.81
N ARG A 64 14.10 10.32 3.57
CA ARG A 64 12.81 9.81 4.06
C ARG A 64 12.37 8.71 3.11
N SER A 65 12.40 7.47 3.59
CA SER A 65 11.70 6.40 2.91
C SER A 65 10.22 6.75 2.82
N LEU A 66 9.71 6.89 1.61
CA LEU A 66 8.27 7.03 1.37
C LEU A 66 7.67 5.63 1.44
N HIS A 67 6.67 5.46 2.28
CA HIS A 67 5.98 4.19 2.44
C HIS A 67 4.99 3.99 1.30
N ALA A 68 4.86 2.78 0.80
CA ALA A 68 4.02 2.44 -0.34
C ALA A 68 2.55 2.87 -0.12
N GLU A 69 1.99 2.60 1.06
CA GLU A 69 0.62 2.96 1.42
C GLU A 69 0.41 4.47 1.41
N ASP A 70 1.38 5.22 1.95
CA ASP A 70 1.35 6.69 2.06
C ASP A 70 1.37 7.32 0.66
N GLN A 71 2.22 6.80 -0.23
CA GLN A 71 2.30 7.24 -1.62
C GLN A 71 1.06 6.88 -2.42
N ALA A 72 0.60 5.63 -2.35
CA ALA A 72 -0.58 5.18 -3.09
C ALA A 72 -1.81 6.03 -2.71
N LEU A 73 -1.99 6.31 -1.41
CA LEU A 73 -3.07 7.17 -0.92
C LEU A 73 -2.90 8.62 -1.40
N SER A 74 -1.67 9.16 -1.40
CA SER A 74 -1.39 10.50 -1.91
C SER A 74 -1.71 10.63 -3.40
N ILE A 75 -1.35 9.61 -4.21
CA ILE A 75 -1.65 9.56 -5.64
C ILE A 75 -3.17 9.60 -5.87
N LEU A 76 -3.95 8.81 -5.11
CA LEU A 76 -5.40 8.81 -5.21
C LEU A 76 -5.98 10.19 -4.85
N ILE A 77 -5.60 10.76 -3.70
CA ILE A 77 -6.09 12.06 -3.25
C ILE A 77 -5.78 13.14 -4.30
N ASN A 78 -4.57 13.15 -4.84
CA ASN A 78 -4.19 14.09 -5.90
C ASN A 78 -5.03 13.92 -7.18
N LYS A 79 -5.39 12.68 -7.56
CA LYS A 79 -6.30 12.42 -8.70
C LYS A 79 -7.69 12.99 -8.45
N LEU A 80 -8.20 12.87 -7.22
CA LEU A 80 -9.50 13.41 -6.82
C LEU A 80 -9.49 14.95 -6.83
N VAL A 81 -8.49 15.55 -6.20
CA VAL A 81 -8.35 17.01 -6.14
C VAL A 81 -8.22 17.62 -7.54
N LYS A 82 -7.44 16.98 -8.43
CA LYS A 82 -7.28 17.42 -9.83
C LYS A 82 -8.44 17.04 -10.74
N LYS A 83 -9.55 16.52 -10.19
CA LYS A 83 -10.72 16.04 -10.94
C LYS A 83 -10.40 15.00 -12.03
N LYS A 84 -9.25 14.32 -11.95
CA LYS A 84 -8.87 13.23 -12.85
C LYS A 84 -9.59 11.92 -12.52
N MET A 85 -10.29 11.87 -11.38
CA MET A 85 -11.11 10.77 -10.93
C MET A 85 -12.37 11.35 -10.26
N GLU A 86 -13.52 10.77 -10.54
CA GLU A 86 -14.77 11.21 -9.95
C GLU A 86 -15.00 10.55 -8.57
N PHE A 87 -15.53 11.32 -7.64
CA PHE A 87 -15.90 10.85 -6.30
C PHE A 87 -16.88 9.66 -6.32
N LYS A 88 -17.71 9.54 -7.38
CA LYS A 88 -18.62 8.38 -7.52
C LYS A 88 -17.89 7.04 -7.51
N ASN A 89 -16.64 6.99 -7.99
CA ASN A 89 -15.82 5.77 -8.05
C ASN A 89 -15.36 5.30 -6.66
N ILE A 90 -15.38 6.19 -5.67
CA ILE A 90 -14.96 5.92 -4.29
C ILE A 90 -16.08 6.16 -3.26
N ARG A 91 -17.32 6.43 -3.71
CA ARG A 91 -18.44 6.72 -2.81
C ARG A 91 -18.72 5.62 -1.80
N SER A 92 -18.44 4.37 -2.13
CA SER A 92 -18.57 3.21 -1.25
C SER A 92 -17.33 2.94 -0.40
N GLY A 93 -16.33 3.84 -0.43
CA GLY A 93 -15.05 3.68 0.24
C GLY A 93 -14.01 2.97 -0.62
N ILE A 94 -12.81 2.89 -0.07
CA ILE A 94 -11.66 2.22 -0.66
C ILE A 94 -11.09 1.19 0.29
N ASN A 95 -10.41 0.19 -0.24
CA ASN A 95 -9.58 -0.73 0.52
C ASN A 95 -8.10 -0.44 0.21
N VAL A 96 -7.27 -0.47 1.24
CA VAL A 96 -5.82 -0.37 1.14
C VAL A 96 -5.25 -1.76 1.28
N ILE A 97 -4.48 -2.21 0.30
CA ILE A 97 -3.83 -3.53 0.30
C ILE A 97 -2.33 -3.30 0.34
N SER A 98 -1.65 -3.85 1.33
CA SER A 98 -0.20 -3.78 1.51
C SER A 98 0.42 -5.15 1.37
N LEU A 99 1.43 -5.26 0.53
CA LEU A 99 2.19 -6.48 0.29
C LEU A 99 3.68 -6.21 0.51
N ARG A 100 4.40 -7.20 1.02
CA ARG A 100 5.85 -7.18 1.09
C ARG A 100 6.40 -8.32 0.24
N ILE A 101 7.16 -7.96 -0.75
CA ILE A 101 7.69 -8.90 -1.75
C ILE A 101 9.21 -8.95 -1.64
N THR A 102 9.77 -10.16 -1.57
CA THR A 102 11.20 -10.40 -1.60
C THR A 102 11.72 -10.50 -3.04
N ARG A 103 13.04 -10.44 -3.23
CA ARG A 103 13.66 -10.67 -4.54
C ARG A 103 13.38 -12.06 -5.12
N ASN A 104 13.10 -13.04 -4.26
CA ASN A 104 12.75 -14.39 -4.66
C ASN A 104 11.24 -14.56 -4.96
N ASN A 105 10.51 -13.44 -5.08
CA ASN A 105 9.07 -13.42 -5.31
C ASN A 105 8.22 -14.02 -4.17
N GLU A 106 8.77 -14.13 -2.97
CA GLU A 106 8.01 -14.56 -1.79
C GLU A 106 7.24 -13.37 -1.21
N ILE A 107 6.02 -13.64 -0.75
CA ILE A 107 5.21 -12.68 -0.01
C ILE A 107 5.50 -12.87 1.48
N LYS A 108 5.69 -11.77 2.20
CA LYS A 108 6.01 -11.74 3.63
C LYS A 108 5.14 -10.70 4.35
N LEU A 109 5.19 -10.69 5.69
CA LEU A 109 4.40 -9.79 6.52
C LEU A 109 4.53 -8.32 6.09
N ALA A 110 3.41 -7.72 5.76
CA ALA A 110 3.29 -6.33 5.31
C ALA A 110 2.38 -5.48 6.20
N LEU A 111 2.30 -5.78 7.50
CA LEU A 111 1.50 -5.00 8.44
C LEU A 111 1.86 -3.51 8.34
N PRO A 112 0.90 -2.61 8.14
CA PRO A 112 1.16 -1.17 8.10
C PRO A 112 1.84 -0.68 9.37
N CYS A 113 2.85 0.17 9.23
CA CYS A 113 3.49 0.77 10.40
C CYS A 113 2.61 1.86 11.03
N MET A 114 2.95 2.28 12.25
CA MET A 114 2.20 3.30 13.00
C MET A 114 1.99 4.59 12.22
N ARG A 115 2.98 5.03 11.43
CA ARG A 115 2.86 6.24 10.59
C ARG A 115 1.79 6.05 9.51
N CYS A 116 1.82 4.93 8.77
CA CYS A 116 0.83 4.63 7.74
C CYS A 116 -0.56 4.48 8.35
N TYR A 117 -0.67 3.76 9.49
CA TYR A 117 -1.91 3.64 10.23
C TYR A 117 -2.49 5.01 10.62
N LYS A 118 -1.70 5.89 11.25
CA LYS A 118 -2.15 7.25 11.62
C LYS A 118 -2.63 8.05 10.42
N ARG A 119 -1.96 7.91 9.26
CA ARG A 119 -2.40 8.56 8.03
C ARG A 119 -3.71 7.98 7.50
N MET A 120 -3.87 6.67 7.52
CA MET A 120 -5.13 6.03 7.15
C MET A 120 -6.27 6.47 8.07
N MET A 121 -6.04 6.54 9.38
CA MET A 121 -7.04 7.04 10.34
C MET A 121 -7.47 8.49 10.11
N ARG A 122 -6.59 9.36 9.62
CA ARG A 122 -6.97 10.73 9.19
C ARG A 122 -7.91 10.73 7.98
N ASN A 123 -7.92 9.65 7.21
CA ASN A 123 -8.75 9.48 6.01
C ASN A 123 -9.80 8.36 6.21
N LYS A 124 -10.16 8.05 7.45
CA LYS A 124 -11.07 6.93 7.80
C LYS A 124 -12.43 7.00 7.11
N ASN A 125 -12.89 8.19 6.74
CA ASN A 125 -14.16 8.36 6.03
C ASN A 125 -14.08 7.86 4.57
N LEU A 126 -12.87 7.69 4.03
CA LEU A 126 -12.65 7.14 2.68
C LEU A 126 -12.26 5.67 2.73
N ILE A 127 -11.56 5.24 3.79
CA ILE A 127 -10.97 3.91 3.88
C ILE A 127 -11.90 2.98 4.65
N ASN A 128 -12.32 1.92 3.98
CA ASN A 128 -13.21 0.89 4.53
C ASN A 128 -12.41 -0.18 5.26
N SER A 129 -11.48 -0.80 4.52
CA SER A 129 -10.67 -1.90 5.05
C SER A 129 -9.19 -1.75 4.70
N VAL A 130 -8.36 -2.35 5.54
CA VAL A 130 -6.92 -2.49 5.30
C VAL A 130 -6.61 -3.98 5.23
N LEU A 131 -5.93 -4.36 4.17
CA LEU A 131 -5.52 -5.73 3.92
C LEU A 131 -3.99 -5.77 3.87
N TRP A 132 -3.39 -6.81 4.42
CA TRP A 132 -1.94 -7.02 4.31
C TRP A 132 -1.59 -8.49 4.25
N SER A 133 -0.43 -8.80 3.70
CA SER A 133 0.12 -10.15 3.74
C SER A 133 0.70 -10.49 5.12
N ASP A 134 0.48 -11.70 5.60
CA ASP A 134 1.19 -12.27 6.75
C ASP A 134 2.55 -12.90 6.33
N ASP A 135 3.23 -13.55 7.28
CA ASP A 135 4.52 -14.20 7.01
C ASP A 135 4.41 -15.45 6.11
N ASP A 136 3.23 -16.06 6.05
CA ASP A 136 2.92 -17.23 5.23
C ASP A 136 2.40 -16.86 3.84
N GLY A 137 2.23 -15.55 3.58
CA GLY A 137 1.70 -15.03 2.32
C GLY A 137 0.18 -14.97 2.23
N ASN A 138 -0.55 -15.28 3.32
CA ASN A 138 -2.00 -15.12 3.36
C ASN A 138 -2.38 -13.65 3.47
N ILE A 139 -3.58 -13.30 2.99
CA ILE A 139 -4.11 -11.94 3.09
C ILE A 139 -5.04 -11.83 4.30
N ILE A 140 -4.64 -10.98 5.24
CA ILE A 140 -5.43 -10.62 6.42
C ILE A 140 -6.18 -9.33 6.13
N SER A 141 -7.44 -9.26 6.52
CA SER A 141 -8.30 -8.09 6.31
C SER A 141 -8.94 -7.63 7.60
N TYR A 142 -8.88 -6.32 7.85
CA TYR A 142 -9.57 -5.66 8.95
C TYR A 142 -10.29 -4.42 8.45
N LYS A 143 -11.45 -4.11 9.02
CA LYS A 143 -11.98 -2.75 8.90
C LYS A 143 -11.04 -1.80 9.63
N LEU A 144 -10.74 -0.65 9.01
CA LEU A 144 -9.77 0.29 9.57
C LEU A 144 -10.15 0.72 11.01
N THR A 145 -11.45 0.89 11.29
CA THR A 145 -11.96 1.30 12.61
C THR A 145 -11.92 0.19 13.67
N GLU A 146 -11.72 -1.06 13.27
CA GLU A 146 -11.64 -2.23 14.15
C GLU A 146 -10.19 -2.68 14.38
N MET A 147 -9.20 -1.99 13.80
CA MET A 147 -7.78 -2.31 13.98
C MET A 147 -7.34 -1.91 15.40
N ASP A 148 -7.02 -2.90 16.21
CA ASP A 148 -6.42 -2.72 17.52
C ASP A 148 -4.90 -2.66 17.41
N ILE A 149 -4.33 -1.49 17.72
CA ILE A 149 -2.89 -1.21 17.59
C ILE A 149 -2.07 -2.11 18.51
N GLU A 150 -2.53 -2.32 19.76
CA GLU A 150 -1.80 -3.11 20.74
C GLU A 150 -1.85 -4.59 20.39
N LYS A 151 -3.04 -5.11 20.07
CA LYS A 151 -3.24 -6.50 19.68
C LYS A 151 -2.46 -6.86 18.40
N LEU A 152 -2.46 -5.96 17.40
CA LEU A 152 -1.74 -6.15 16.14
C LEU A 152 -0.24 -5.82 16.26
N LYS A 153 0.21 -5.30 17.43
CA LYS A 153 1.60 -4.89 17.65
C LYS A 153 2.12 -3.93 16.58
N ILE A 154 1.26 -2.99 16.15
CA ILE A 154 1.63 -1.98 15.17
C ILE A 154 2.73 -1.08 15.76
N ARG A 155 3.89 -1.05 15.11
CA ARG A 155 5.10 -0.35 15.58
C ARG A 155 5.53 0.72 14.59
N ASP A 156 6.40 1.60 15.06
CA ASP A 156 7.09 2.52 14.17
C ASP A 156 7.98 1.77 13.17
N SER A 157 8.11 2.33 11.97
CA SER A 157 9.00 1.75 10.96
C SER A 157 10.45 1.76 11.45
N SER A 158 11.25 0.81 10.98
CA SER A 158 12.68 0.71 11.34
C SER A 158 13.46 2.01 11.05
N GLY A 159 13.08 2.74 9.99
CA GLY A 159 13.69 4.03 9.65
C GLY A 159 13.39 5.15 10.65
N VAL A 160 12.31 5.05 11.45
CA VAL A 160 12.01 5.99 12.54
C VAL A 160 12.77 5.58 13.80
N ARG A 161 12.79 4.29 14.13
CA ARG A 161 13.47 3.76 15.31
C ARG A 161 14.96 4.12 15.36
N ASN A 162 15.65 4.03 14.23
CA ASN A 162 17.11 4.29 14.14
C ASN A 162 17.47 5.79 14.23
N ARG A 163 16.51 6.72 14.34
CA ARG A 163 16.79 8.16 14.49
C ARG A 163 16.74 8.65 15.92
N TYR A 164 16.19 7.84 16.82
CA TYR A 164 16.02 8.17 18.23
C TYR A 164 16.87 7.28 19.16
N GLN A 165 17.74 6.46 18.57
CA GLN A 165 18.85 5.77 19.24
C GLN A 165 20.18 6.47 18.90
#